data_345d33b0289890a3fd9da3cf1e5bdb6c
#
_entry.id   345d33b0289890a3fd9da3cf1e5bdb6c
#
_cell.length_a   1.000
_cell.length_b   1.000
_cell.length_c   1.000
_cell.angle_alpha   90.00
_cell.angle_beta   90.00
_cell.angle_gamma   90.00
#
_symmetry.space_group_name_H-M   'P 1'
#
loop_
_entity.id
_entity.type
_entity.pdbx_description
1 polymer ?
#
loop_
_entity_poly.entity_id
_entity_poly.type
_entity_poly.pdbx_seq_one_letter_code
_entity_poly.pdbx_strand_id
1 'polypeptide(L)'
;MKRTEAEAKLYQTFEDLEVYQVAREFRKAMYRVAKQLPDTEKFGLASQVRRAAVSLTNNIAEGHGRFHFLEQIKFMLQARGSLEELLDDLNVCEDERYLVIAAIEKLKQDGWRVHRLINGYIRFLRSRTTEDSSRVREASSDYDLDEGDFEDLFLGRFNASSL
;
A
#
# COMPACT_ATOMS: atom_id res chain seq x y z
N MET A 1 -9.66 -4.86 -36.64
CA MET A 1 -8.67 -5.86 -36.22
C MET A 1 -8.89 -6.10 -34.73
N LYS A 2 -9.38 -7.28 -34.32
CA LYS A 2 -9.59 -7.61 -32.89
C LYS A 2 -8.22 -7.88 -32.28
N ARG A 3 -7.81 -7.08 -31.28
CA ARG A 3 -6.63 -7.37 -30.46
C ARG A 3 -6.83 -8.73 -29.80
N THR A 4 -5.82 -9.59 -29.89
CA THR A 4 -5.85 -10.89 -29.22
C THR A 4 -5.79 -10.68 -27.69
N GLU A 5 -6.42 -11.58 -26.89
CA GLU A 5 -6.41 -11.51 -25.43
C GLU A 5 -4.98 -11.47 -24.83
N ALA A 6 -4.00 -12.01 -25.54
CA ALA A 6 -2.58 -11.95 -25.19
C ALA A 6 -2.00 -10.53 -25.31
N GLU A 7 -2.45 -9.73 -26.29
CA GLU A 7 -2.04 -8.32 -26.46
C GLU A 7 -2.72 -7.41 -25.43
N ALA A 8 -3.94 -7.73 -24.98
CA ALA A 8 -4.63 -7.02 -23.90
C ALA A 8 -3.91 -7.17 -22.54
N LYS A 9 -3.19 -8.26 -22.31
CA LYS A 9 -2.40 -8.53 -21.10
C LYS A 9 -1.10 -7.72 -21.02
N LEU A 10 -0.62 -7.17 -22.15
CA LEU A 10 0.67 -6.48 -22.24
C LEU A 10 0.65 -5.03 -21.73
N TYR A 11 -0.54 -4.45 -21.53
CA TYR A 11 -0.72 -3.04 -21.12
C TYR A 11 -1.65 -2.92 -19.91
N GLN A 12 -1.39 -3.72 -18.84
CA GLN A 12 -2.03 -3.46 -17.57
C GLN A 12 -1.41 -2.19 -16.94
N THR A 13 -2.27 -1.22 -16.68
CA THR A 13 -1.90 -0.01 -15.93
C THR A 13 -2.10 -0.26 -14.43
N PHE A 14 -1.56 0.62 -13.59
CA PHE A 14 -1.83 0.57 -12.14
C PHE A 14 -3.34 0.67 -11.84
N GLU A 15 -4.15 1.27 -12.74
CA GLU A 15 -5.60 1.41 -12.57
C GLU A 15 -6.34 0.07 -12.66
N ASP A 16 -5.73 -0.95 -13.28
CA ASP A 16 -6.29 -2.30 -13.38
C ASP A 16 -6.02 -3.16 -12.13
N LEU A 17 -5.12 -2.70 -11.24
CA LEU A 17 -4.83 -3.40 -9.99
C LEU A 17 -6.00 -3.30 -9.02
N GLU A 18 -6.50 -4.45 -8.54
CA GLU A 18 -7.57 -4.47 -7.52
C GLU A 18 -7.20 -3.65 -6.27
N VAL A 19 -5.93 -3.75 -5.81
CA VAL A 19 -5.43 -2.99 -4.66
C VAL A 19 -5.55 -1.49 -4.89
N TYR A 20 -5.27 -1.01 -6.12
CA TYR A 20 -5.44 0.41 -6.46
C TYR A 20 -6.90 0.81 -6.50
N GLN A 21 -7.75 0.03 -7.14
CA GLN A 21 -9.19 0.33 -7.28
C GLN A 21 -9.85 0.46 -5.90
N VAL A 22 -9.59 -0.48 -5.00
CA VAL A 22 -10.15 -0.45 -3.63
C VAL A 22 -9.54 0.69 -2.80
N ALA A 23 -8.23 0.93 -2.91
CA ALA A 23 -7.59 2.08 -2.26
C ALA A 23 -8.13 3.42 -2.78
N ARG A 24 -8.43 3.53 -4.08
CA ARG A 24 -9.05 4.72 -4.69
C ARG A 24 -10.43 5.01 -4.10
N GLU A 25 -11.27 4.00 -3.91
CA GLU A 25 -12.58 4.18 -3.28
C GLU A 25 -12.43 4.60 -1.81
N PHE A 26 -11.50 4.01 -1.08
CA PHE A 26 -11.18 4.42 0.29
C PHE A 26 -10.67 5.86 0.34
N ARG A 27 -9.75 6.26 -0.56
CA ARG A 27 -9.31 7.66 -0.71
C ARG A 27 -10.49 8.63 -0.87
N LYS A 28 -11.45 8.29 -1.75
CA LYS A 28 -12.65 9.11 -1.96
C LYS A 28 -13.49 9.23 -0.68
N ALA A 29 -13.61 8.13 0.08
CA ALA A 29 -14.30 8.14 1.37
C ALA A 29 -13.59 9.06 2.37
N MET A 30 -12.27 8.98 2.49
CA MET A 30 -11.48 9.83 3.38
C MET A 30 -11.53 11.32 2.97
N TYR A 31 -11.61 11.63 1.67
CA TYR A 31 -11.86 13.00 1.21
C TYR A 31 -13.23 13.52 1.63
N ARG A 32 -14.26 12.66 1.66
CA ARG A 32 -15.59 13.05 2.22
C ARG A 32 -15.51 13.30 3.72
N VAL A 33 -14.76 12.47 4.47
CA VAL A 33 -14.46 12.71 5.89
C VAL A 33 -13.82 14.09 6.07
N ALA A 34 -12.74 14.38 5.36
CA ALA A 34 -12.03 15.65 5.46
C ALA A 34 -12.92 16.88 5.19
N LYS A 35 -13.96 16.74 4.36
CA LYS A 35 -14.94 17.81 4.08
C LYS A 35 -15.97 18.00 5.18
N GLN A 36 -16.20 16.98 6.03
CA GLN A 36 -17.17 17.02 7.13
C GLN A 36 -16.56 17.50 8.46
N LEU A 37 -15.22 17.54 8.53
CA LEU A 37 -14.52 18.02 9.72
C LEU A 37 -14.79 19.51 9.95
N PRO A 38 -14.81 19.96 11.22
CA PRO A 38 -15.03 21.37 11.55
C PRO A 38 -13.97 22.27 10.91
N ASP A 39 -14.33 23.55 10.69
CA ASP A 39 -13.42 24.53 10.08
C ASP A 39 -12.12 24.72 10.88
N THR A 40 -12.15 24.49 12.19
CA THR A 40 -10.97 24.49 13.06
C THR A 40 -9.93 23.45 12.63
N GLU A 41 -10.36 22.35 12.01
CA GLU A 41 -9.50 21.27 11.52
C GLU A 41 -9.05 21.43 10.06
N LYS A 42 -9.44 22.50 9.40
CA LYS A 42 -9.13 22.73 7.98
C LYS A 42 -7.64 22.61 7.66
N PHE A 43 -6.77 23.12 8.52
CA PHE A 43 -5.32 23.09 8.38
C PHE A 43 -4.65 22.03 9.26
N GLY A 44 -5.39 21.41 10.18
CA GLY A 44 -5.00 20.29 11.03
C GLY A 44 -5.37 18.94 10.41
N LEU A 45 -6.25 18.21 11.09
CA LEU A 45 -6.66 16.84 10.74
C LEU A 45 -7.18 16.71 9.30
N ALA A 46 -8.01 17.65 8.82
CA ALA A 46 -8.54 17.60 7.46
C ALA A 46 -7.44 17.69 6.38
N SER A 47 -6.39 18.45 6.63
CA SER A 47 -5.22 18.53 5.74
C SER A 47 -4.42 17.22 5.77
N GLN A 48 -4.23 16.65 6.96
CA GLN A 48 -3.52 15.39 7.21
C GLN A 48 -4.20 14.23 6.50
N VAL A 49 -5.51 14.06 6.70
CA VAL A 49 -6.35 13.06 6.02
C VAL A 49 -6.21 13.16 4.50
N ARG A 50 -6.29 14.36 3.90
CA ARG A 50 -6.15 14.53 2.46
C ARG A 50 -4.77 14.13 1.95
N ARG A 51 -3.70 14.50 2.67
CA ARG A 51 -2.33 14.14 2.28
C ARG A 51 -2.08 12.64 2.35
N ALA A 52 -2.47 12.00 3.45
CA ALA A 52 -2.32 10.55 3.62
C ALA A 52 -3.16 9.78 2.59
N ALA A 53 -4.39 10.23 2.29
CA ALA A 53 -5.26 9.61 1.30
C ALA A 53 -4.68 9.67 -0.13
N VAL A 54 -4.07 10.78 -0.51
CA VAL A 54 -3.36 10.90 -1.80
C VAL A 54 -2.09 10.05 -1.79
N SER A 55 -1.31 10.11 -0.71
CA SER A 55 -0.08 9.33 -0.55
C SER A 55 -0.31 7.83 -0.69
N LEU A 56 -1.41 7.30 -0.11
CA LEU A 56 -1.80 5.90 -0.25
C LEU A 56 -1.87 5.46 -1.72
N THR A 57 -2.63 6.16 -2.54
CA THR A 57 -2.83 5.78 -3.95
C THR A 57 -1.65 6.13 -4.84
N ASN A 58 -0.93 7.22 -4.55
CA ASN A 58 0.26 7.60 -5.31
C ASN A 58 1.38 6.56 -5.14
N ASN A 59 1.60 6.06 -3.93
CA ASN A 59 2.60 5.02 -3.70
C ASN A 59 2.25 3.71 -4.43
N ILE A 60 0.98 3.32 -4.50
CA ILE A 60 0.56 2.14 -5.28
C ILE A 60 0.86 2.35 -6.77
N ALA A 61 0.48 3.51 -7.33
CA ALA A 61 0.71 3.83 -8.73
C ALA A 61 2.20 3.92 -9.06
N GLU A 62 2.98 4.61 -8.23
CA GLU A 62 4.42 4.75 -8.41
C GLU A 62 5.14 3.41 -8.30
N GLY A 63 4.77 2.58 -7.32
CA GLY A 63 5.32 1.24 -7.16
C GLY A 63 5.09 0.37 -8.38
N HIS A 64 3.90 0.39 -8.97
CA HIS A 64 3.59 -0.33 -10.21
C HIS A 64 4.48 0.10 -11.39
N GLY A 65 4.85 1.37 -11.45
CA GLY A 65 5.75 1.91 -12.48
C GLY A 65 7.23 1.55 -12.31
N ARG A 66 7.61 0.93 -11.18
CA ARG A 66 9.00 0.53 -10.93
C ARG A 66 9.33 -0.79 -11.63
N PHE A 67 10.55 -0.85 -12.18
CA PHE A 67 11.00 -2.03 -12.95
C PHE A 67 11.31 -3.24 -12.03
N HIS A 68 11.91 -2.99 -10.86
CA HIS A 68 12.34 -4.05 -9.95
C HIS A 68 11.30 -4.35 -8.88
N PHE A 69 11.02 -5.62 -8.61
CA PHE A 69 10.04 -6.06 -7.62
C PHE A 69 10.33 -5.54 -6.21
N LEU A 70 11.60 -5.46 -5.80
CA LEU A 70 12.00 -4.93 -4.51
C LEU A 70 11.64 -3.44 -4.35
N GLU A 71 11.78 -2.66 -5.42
CA GLU A 71 11.33 -1.26 -5.41
C GLU A 71 9.82 -1.15 -5.33
N GLN A 72 9.09 -2.01 -6.08
CA GLN A 72 7.63 -2.08 -5.99
C GLN A 72 7.18 -2.39 -4.55
N ILE A 73 7.82 -3.36 -3.88
CA ILE A 73 7.55 -3.70 -2.47
C ILE A 73 7.76 -2.48 -1.56
N LYS A 74 8.85 -1.72 -1.75
CA LYS A 74 9.14 -0.52 -0.96
C LYS A 74 8.00 0.50 -1.04
N PHE A 75 7.47 0.76 -2.24
CA PHE A 75 6.33 1.65 -2.43
C PHE A 75 5.04 1.09 -1.83
N MET A 76 4.81 -0.22 -1.90
CA MET A 76 3.67 -0.86 -1.22
C MET A 76 3.75 -0.71 0.31
N LEU A 77 4.94 -0.79 0.89
CA LEU A 77 5.14 -0.54 2.32
C LEU A 77 4.87 0.93 2.69
N GLN A 78 5.25 1.87 1.83
CA GLN A 78 4.91 3.28 2.02
C GLN A 78 3.40 3.54 1.90
N ALA A 79 2.73 2.90 0.94
CA ALA A 79 1.27 2.93 0.82
C ALA A 79 0.60 2.40 2.09
N ARG A 80 1.11 1.30 2.65
CA ARG A 80 0.62 0.73 3.91
C ARG A 80 0.80 1.71 5.07
N GLY A 81 1.94 2.39 5.16
CA GLY A 81 2.17 3.43 6.17
C GLY A 81 1.15 4.57 6.08
N SER A 82 0.85 5.05 4.87
CA SER A 82 -0.19 6.08 4.64
C SER A 82 -1.59 5.59 5.01
N LEU A 83 -1.89 4.31 4.83
CA LEU A 83 -3.15 3.70 5.25
C LEU A 83 -3.27 3.63 6.78
N GLU A 84 -2.18 3.24 7.47
CA GLU A 84 -2.15 3.21 8.94
C GLU A 84 -2.38 4.62 9.53
N GLU A 85 -1.79 5.66 8.93
CA GLU A 85 -2.04 7.05 9.30
C GLU A 85 -3.54 7.40 9.16
N LEU A 86 -4.20 7.02 8.06
CA LEU A 86 -5.63 7.25 7.87
C LEU A 86 -6.51 6.50 8.88
N LEU A 87 -6.12 5.29 9.28
CA LEU A 87 -6.83 4.53 10.29
C LEU A 87 -6.70 5.16 11.68
N ASP A 88 -5.54 5.75 11.98
CA ASP A 88 -5.33 6.52 13.20
C ASP A 88 -6.08 7.86 13.19
N ASP A 89 -6.12 8.56 12.05
CA ASP A 89 -6.94 9.76 11.87
C ASP A 89 -8.44 9.47 12.15
N LEU A 90 -8.92 8.25 11.85
CA LEU A 90 -10.29 7.84 12.20
C LEU A 90 -10.45 7.63 13.71
N ASN A 91 -9.39 7.21 14.45
CA ASN A 91 -9.42 7.17 15.91
C ASN A 91 -9.56 8.59 16.47
N VAL A 92 -8.81 9.56 15.93
CA VAL A 92 -8.95 10.98 16.32
C VAL A 92 -10.38 11.48 16.06
N CYS A 93 -10.98 11.13 14.90
CA CYS A 93 -12.38 11.49 14.61
C CYS A 93 -13.37 10.88 15.61
N GLU A 94 -13.07 9.69 16.15
CA GLU A 94 -13.87 9.02 17.18
C GLU A 94 -13.73 9.73 18.54
N ASP A 95 -12.50 9.98 18.96
CA ASP A 95 -12.17 10.63 20.23
C ASP A 95 -12.79 12.03 20.34
N GLU A 96 -12.67 12.80 19.24
CA GLU A 96 -13.20 14.17 19.14
C GLU A 96 -14.70 14.21 18.76
N ARG A 97 -15.32 13.06 18.51
CA ARG A 97 -16.74 12.93 18.12
C ARG A 97 -17.11 13.70 16.86
N TYR A 98 -16.18 13.76 15.91
CA TYR A 98 -16.42 14.45 14.63
C TYR A 98 -17.35 13.67 13.69
N LEU A 99 -17.43 12.36 13.86
CA LEU A 99 -18.25 11.45 13.05
C LEU A 99 -19.05 10.49 13.98
N VAL A 100 -20.16 9.99 13.47
CA VAL A 100 -20.91 8.93 14.15
C VAL A 100 -20.14 7.61 14.15
N ILE A 101 -20.20 6.86 15.23
CA ILE A 101 -19.43 5.61 15.43
C ILE A 101 -19.64 4.62 14.28
N ALA A 102 -20.89 4.42 13.83
CA ALA A 102 -21.20 3.50 12.73
C ALA A 102 -20.48 3.87 11.42
N ALA A 103 -20.28 5.17 11.14
CA ALA A 103 -19.53 5.61 9.97
C ALA A 103 -18.03 5.32 10.13
N ILE A 104 -17.48 5.51 11.33
CA ILE A 104 -16.08 5.21 11.65
C ILE A 104 -15.81 3.71 11.51
N GLU A 105 -16.66 2.86 12.08
CA GLU A 105 -16.53 1.40 11.98
C GLU A 105 -16.53 0.93 10.51
N LYS A 106 -17.44 1.47 9.70
CA LYS A 106 -17.50 1.16 8.28
C LYS A 106 -16.23 1.57 7.54
N LEU A 107 -15.72 2.77 7.81
CA LEU A 107 -14.49 3.29 7.21
C LEU A 107 -13.27 2.45 7.64
N LYS A 108 -13.19 2.07 8.91
CA LYS A 108 -12.13 1.18 9.42
C LYS A 108 -12.18 -0.19 8.72
N GLN A 109 -13.37 -0.78 8.52
CA GLN A 109 -13.53 -2.04 7.76
C GLN A 109 -13.03 -1.90 6.32
N ASP A 110 -13.38 -0.80 5.64
CA ASP A 110 -12.91 -0.52 4.29
C ASP A 110 -11.38 -0.33 4.25
N GLY A 111 -10.80 0.38 5.21
CA GLY A 111 -9.35 0.51 5.37
C GLY A 111 -8.65 -0.83 5.60
N TRP A 112 -9.17 -1.67 6.46
CA TRP A 112 -8.63 -3.02 6.68
C TRP A 112 -8.74 -3.93 5.46
N ARG A 113 -9.73 -3.72 4.60
CA ARG A 113 -9.79 -4.39 3.30
C ARG A 113 -8.62 -3.96 2.41
N VAL A 114 -8.34 -2.67 2.31
CA VAL A 114 -7.16 -2.14 1.58
C VAL A 114 -5.87 -2.73 2.12
N HIS A 115 -5.72 -2.78 3.46
CA HIS A 115 -4.55 -3.35 4.12
C HIS A 115 -4.30 -4.81 3.71
N ARG A 116 -5.34 -5.65 3.69
CA ARG A 116 -5.24 -7.04 3.25
C ARG A 116 -4.79 -7.16 1.80
N LEU A 117 -5.29 -6.28 0.92
CA LEU A 117 -4.91 -6.26 -0.50
C LEU A 117 -3.45 -5.82 -0.69
N ILE A 118 -2.99 -4.80 0.03
CA ILE A 118 -1.58 -4.37 0.00
C ILE A 118 -0.67 -5.52 0.43
N ASN A 119 -0.97 -6.17 1.56
CA ASN A 119 -0.18 -7.30 2.04
C ASN A 119 -0.22 -8.51 1.09
N GLY A 120 -1.37 -8.77 0.45
CA GLY A 120 -1.50 -9.79 -0.60
C GLY A 120 -0.60 -9.48 -1.80
N TYR A 121 -0.60 -8.23 -2.25
CA TYR A 121 0.23 -7.81 -3.37
C TYR A 121 1.74 -7.85 -3.04
N ILE A 122 2.12 -7.46 -1.82
CA ILE A 122 3.52 -7.61 -1.35
C ILE A 122 3.95 -9.09 -1.39
N ARG A 123 3.11 -10.02 -0.92
CA ARG A 123 3.43 -11.46 -0.99
C ARG A 123 3.61 -11.94 -2.43
N PHE A 124 2.75 -11.50 -3.33
CA PHE A 124 2.86 -11.79 -4.76
C PHE A 124 4.19 -11.27 -5.33
N LEU A 125 4.56 -10.03 -5.05
CA LEU A 125 5.83 -9.46 -5.52
C LEU A 125 7.06 -10.20 -4.96
N ARG A 126 7.00 -10.64 -3.70
CA ARG A 126 8.07 -11.45 -3.08
C ARG A 126 8.25 -12.80 -3.77
N SER A 127 7.16 -13.49 -4.10
CA SER A 127 7.25 -14.76 -4.83
C SER A 127 7.90 -14.58 -6.19
N ARG A 128 7.62 -13.48 -6.89
CA ARG A 128 8.25 -13.16 -8.19
C ARG A 128 9.74 -12.84 -8.03
N THR A 129 10.15 -12.18 -6.98
CA THR A 129 11.56 -11.91 -6.70
C THR A 129 12.34 -13.21 -6.49
N THR A 130 11.78 -14.19 -5.79
CA THR A 130 12.40 -15.48 -5.56
C THR A 130 12.53 -16.28 -6.85
N GLU A 131 11.49 -16.28 -7.69
CA GLU A 131 11.51 -16.94 -9.01
C GLU A 131 12.57 -16.34 -9.95
N ASP A 132 12.71 -15.01 -9.94
CA ASP A 132 13.69 -14.30 -10.76
C ASP A 132 15.12 -14.58 -10.29
N SER A 133 15.34 -14.62 -8.97
CA SER A 133 16.62 -14.98 -8.36
C SER A 133 17.02 -16.43 -8.65
N SER A 134 16.07 -17.37 -8.66
CA SER A 134 16.35 -18.77 -9.01
C SER A 134 16.72 -18.93 -10.49
N ARG A 135 16.03 -18.22 -11.39
CA ARG A 135 16.36 -18.21 -12.84
C ARG A 135 17.73 -17.60 -13.11
N VAL A 136 18.11 -16.53 -12.40
CA VAL A 136 19.43 -15.90 -12.51
C VAL A 136 20.50 -16.83 -11.96
N ARG A 137 20.24 -17.58 -10.88
CA ARG A 137 21.18 -18.59 -10.34
C ARG A 137 21.37 -19.78 -11.28
N GLU A 138 20.31 -20.26 -11.93
CA GLU A 138 20.41 -21.30 -12.96
C GLU A 138 21.20 -20.83 -14.18
N ALA A 139 21.13 -19.52 -14.51
CA ALA A 139 21.87 -18.92 -15.62
C ALA A 139 23.30 -18.50 -15.25
N SER A 140 23.62 -18.34 -13.95
CA SER A 140 24.92 -17.87 -13.45
C SER A 140 25.58 -18.87 -12.51
N SER A 141 25.75 -20.13 -12.96
CA SER A 141 26.51 -21.13 -12.19
C SER A 141 28.03 -20.82 -12.04
N ASP A 142 28.46 -19.60 -12.35
CA ASP A 142 29.87 -19.21 -12.35
C ASP A 142 30.25 -18.00 -11.47
N TYR A 143 29.34 -17.44 -10.65
CA TYR A 143 29.72 -16.35 -9.72
C TYR A 143 29.07 -16.55 -8.34
N ASP A 144 29.88 -16.99 -7.36
CA ASP A 144 29.56 -17.00 -5.94
C ASP A 144 29.35 -15.57 -5.41
N LEU A 145 28.12 -15.24 -4.97
CA LEU A 145 27.85 -14.10 -4.10
C LEU A 145 27.13 -14.60 -2.84
N ASP A 146 27.71 -14.30 -1.71
CA ASP A 146 27.38 -14.74 -0.36
C ASP A 146 25.97 -14.31 0.09
N GLU A 147 25.18 -15.26 0.62
CA GLU A 147 23.77 -15.08 1.01
C GLU A 147 23.57 -14.35 2.35
N GLY A 148 24.66 -13.92 3.03
CA GLY A 148 24.61 -13.44 4.43
C GLY A 148 23.96 -12.07 4.65
N ASP A 149 23.92 -11.18 3.67
CA ASP A 149 23.58 -9.76 3.88
C ASP A 149 22.10 -9.41 3.70
N PHE A 150 21.27 -10.33 3.24
CA PHE A 150 19.87 -9.99 2.86
C PHE A 150 18.86 -10.21 3.99
N GLU A 151 19.08 -11.17 4.88
CA GLU A 151 18.18 -11.44 6.01
C GLU A 151 18.31 -10.43 7.15
N ASP A 152 19.50 -9.90 7.40
CA ASP A 152 19.74 -8.94 8.49
C ASP A 152 19.12 -7.57 8.25
N LEU A 153 18.89 -7.17 6.98
CA LEU A 153 18.32 -5.87 6.66
C LEU A 153 16.80 -5.80 6.89
N PHE A 154 16.11 -6.94 6.84
CA PHE A 154 14.64 -6.99 6.90
C PHE A 154 14.07 -7.59 8.20
N LEU A 155 14.82 -8.45 8.90
CA LEU A 155 14.34 -9.11 10.12
C LEU A 155 14.80 -8.42 11.41
N GLY A 156 15.79 -7.54 11.36
CA GLY A 156 16.38 -6.87 12.53
C GLY A 156 15.53 -5.80 13.22
N ARG A 157 14.35 -5.43 12.70
CA ARG A 157 13.53 -4.32 13.25
C ARG A 157 12.24 -4.73 13.95
N PHE A 158 11.91 -6.02 14.05
CA PHE A 158 10.66 -6.47 14.69
C PHE A 158 10.84 -7.26 15.99
N ASN A 159 12.03 -7.23 16.60
CA ASN A 159 12.26 -7.82 17.91
C ASN A 159 12.80 -6.79 18.91
N ALA A 160 11.91 -5.91 19.36
CA ALA A 160 12.02 -5.15 20.61
C ALA A 160 10.63 -4.55 20.87
N SER A 161 9.89 -4.82 21.89
CA SER A 161 10.13 -5.33 23.22
C SER A 161 8.82 -5.70 23.87
N SER A 162 8.83 -6.81 24.54
CA SER A 162 8.08 -7.00 25.78
C SER A 162 8.57 -5.96 26.82
N LEU A 163 7.67 -5.18 27.35
CA LEU A 163 7.54 -4.80 28.77
C LEU A 163 6.44 -3.77 28.88
#